data_8eb5cc23fa20d8cf88e3b8f1bff5fe54
#
_entry.id   8eb5cc23fa20d8cf88e3b8f1bff5fe54
#
_cell.length_a   1.000
_cell.length_b   1.000
_cell.length_c   1.000
_cell.angle_alpha   90.00
_cell.angle_beta   90.00
_cell.angle_gamma   90.00
#
_symmetry.space_group_name_H-M   'P 1'
#
loop_
_entity.id
_entity.type
_entity.pdbx_description
1 polymer ?
#
loop_
_entity_poly.entity_id
_entity_poly.type
_entity_poly.pdbx_seq_one_letter_code
_entity_poly.pdbx_strand_id
1 'polypeptide(L)'
;MAVPSSGILSLRGIRRELGNNNYNSSTNYTNIGLNSMSTGQNGSINTNNASSNRPNSAPPHNMSEFYSYDHDFSSTSYSSQGVSFSEDSAGGACGEEATNMTIYYDSEEDYADEGTEWYADSNGSEEVETGYYRIALTNGGYFYDGGREESFNCPK
;
A
#
# COMPACT_ATOMS: atom_id res chain seq x y z
N MET A 1 -6.66 -13.40 9.30
CA MET A 1 -8.04 -13.14 8.78
C MET A 1 -8.63 -12.02 9.62
N ALA A 2 -8.89 -10.89 9.01
CA ALA A 2 -9.37 -9.67 9.65
C ALA A 2 -10.70 -9.80 10.42
N VAL A 3 -10.96 -8.85 11.28
CA VAL A 3 -12.28 -8.68 11.92
C VAL A 3 -13.34 -8.40 10.84
N PRO A 4 -14.56 -8.97 10.92
CA PRO A 4 -15.61 -8.69 9.95
C PRO A 4 -15.86 -7.19 9.74
N SER A 5 -16.19 -6.80 8.51
CA SER A 5 -16.47 -5.40 8.15
C SER A 5 -17.84 -4.90 8.58
N SER A 6 -18.73 -5.81 8.97
CA SER A 6 -20.11 -5.50 9.40
C SER A 6 -20.72 -6.66 10.19
N GLY A 7 -21.89 -6.43 10.79
CA GLY A 7 -22.64 -7.45 11.49
C GLY A 7 -22.29 -7.56 12.97
N ILE A 8 -22.53 -8.74 13.57
CA ILE A 8 -22.32 -8.94 15.01
C ILE A 8 -20.87 -9.27 15.28
N LEU A 9 -20.19 -8.45 16.07
CA LEU A 9 -18.84 -8.71 16.56
C LEU A 9 -18.84 -9.47 17.88
N SER A 10 -17.77 -10.22 18.11
CA SER A 10 -17.49 -10.94 19.33
C SER A 10 -16.23 -10.37 20.00
N LEU A 11 -16.30 -10.03 21.28
CA LEU A 11 -15.11 -9.63 22.07
C LEU A 11 -14.01 -10.69 22.01
N ARG A 12 -14.40 -11.98 22.03
CA ARG A 12 -13.44 -13.07 21.91
C ARG A 12 -12.81 -13.15 20.53
N GLY A 13 -13.58 -12.88 19.47
CA GLY A 13 -13.07 -12.81 18.11
C GLY A 13 -12.05 -11.67 17.95
N ILE A 14 -12.36 -10.47 18.42
CA ILE A 14 -11.44 -9.33 18.42
C ILE A 14 -10.14 -9.68 19.19
N ARG A 15 -10.25 -10.30 20.37
CA ARG A 15 -9.08 -10.71 21.16
C ARG A 15 -8.22 -11.76 20.44
N ARG A 16 -8.84 -12.65 19.67
CA ARG A 16 -8.14 -13.65 18.85
C ARG A 16 -7.41 -13.02 17.68
N GLU A 17 -8.03 -12.03 17.04
CA GLU A 17 -7.37 -11.23 16.00
C GLU A 17 -6.11 -10.56 16.56
N LEU A 18 -6.22 -9.82 17.66
CA LEU A 18 -5.11 -9.16 18.32
C LEU A 18 -4.00 -10.09 18.82
N GLY A 19 -4.28 -11.34 19.07
CA GLY A 19 -3.31 -12.27 19.65
C GLY A 19 -2.78 -13.34 18.72
N ASN A 20 -3.53 -13.70 17.70
CA ASN A 20 -3.23 -14.80 16.78
C ASN A 20 -3.38 -14.42 15.32
N ASN A 21 -3.71 -13.16 15.03
CA ASN A 21 -4.05 -12.72 13.68
C ASN A 21 -5.13 -13.61 13.01
N ASN A 22 -6.14 -14.00 13.79
CA ASN A 22 -7.23 -14.84 13.29
C ASN A 22 -8.47 -14.72 14.17
N TYR A 23 -9.43 -13.89 13.73
CA TYR A 23 -10.71 -13.64 14.41
C TYR A 23 -11.48 -14.92 14.73
N ASN A 24 -11.43 -15.92 13.86
CA ASN A 24 -12.14 -17.19 13.96
C ASN A 24 -11.34 -18.32 14.64
N SER A 25 -10.15 -18.02 15.16
CA SER A 25 -9.33 -19.00 15.84
C SER A 25 -10.08 -19.69 17.00
N SER A 26 -9.69 -20.91 17.36
CA SER A 26 -10.25 -21.65 18.51
C SER A 26 -9.57 -21.30 19.83
N THR A 27 -8.54 -20.43 19.84
CA THR A 27 -7.79 -20.07 21.04
C THR A 27 -8.71 -19.44 22.09
N ASN A 28 -8.56 -19.89 23.32
CA ASN A 28 -9.27 -19.34 24.47
C ASN A 28 -8.38 -18.37 25.24
N TYR A 29 -8.80 -17.12 25.26
CA TYR A 29 -8.20 -16.08 26.08
C TYR A 29 -9.02 -15.84 27.34
N THR A 30 -8.35 -15.55 28.44
CA THR A 30 -8.93 -15.06 29.70
C THR A 30 -8.74 -13.54 29.79
N ASN A 31 -9.46 -12.88 30.68
CA ASN A 31 -9.36 -11.44 30.94
C ASN A 31 -9.59 -10.59 29.68
N ILE A 32 -10.69 -10.88 28.98
CA ILE A 32 -11.08 -10.16 27.78
C ILE A 32 -11.83 -8.89 28.17
N GLY A 33 -11.21 -7.74 27.99
CA GLY A 33 -11.80 -6.43 28.25
C GLY A 33 -11.68 -5.51 27.04
N LEU A 34 -12.78 -4.88 26.64
CA LEU A 34 -12.79 -3.99 25.47
C LEU A 34 -11.82 -2.83 25.65
N ASN A 35 -11.78 -2.21 26.83
CA ASN A 35 -10.82 -1.17 27.17
C ASN A 35 -9.35 -1.62 26.95
N SER A 36 -8.99 -2.79 27.48
CA SER A 36 -7.62 -3.31 27.32
C SER A 36 -7.25 -3.64 25.88
N MET A 37 -8.23 -4.04 25.06
CA MET A 37 -8.03 -4.28 23.63
C MET A 37 -7.87 -2.95 22.88
N SER A 38 -8.76 -1.98 23.09
CA SER A 38 -8.73 -0.68 22.41
C SER A 38 -7.50 0.15 22.76
N THR A 39 -6.93 -0.02 23.96
CA THR A 39 -5.71 0.68 24.41
C THR A 39 -4.42 -0.09 24.13
N GLY A 40 -4.50 -1.24 23.46
CA GLY A 40 -3.31 -2.04 23.11
C GLY A 40 -2.70 -2.85 24.26
N GLN A 41 -3.36 -2.94 25.43
CA GLN A 41 -2.85 -3.74 26.58
C GLN A 41 -2.95 -5.25 26.32
N ASN A 42 -3.85 -5.68 25.48
CA ASN A 42 -4.05 -7.08 25.09
C ASN A 42 -3.43 -7.47 23.74
N GLY A 43 -2.51 -6.67 23.22
CA GLY A 43 -1.85 -6.75 21.95
C GLY A 43 -1.74 -5.34 21.35
N SER A 44 -0.58 -4.96 20.81
CA SER A 44 -0.39 -3.65 20.19
C SER A 44 -1.38 -3.46 19.03
N ILE A 45 -1.93 -2.27 18.90
CA ILE A 45 -2.79 -1.93 17.76
C ILE A 45 -1.91 -1.69 16.54
N ASN A 46 -2.19 -2.40 15.44
CA ASN A 46 -1.51 -2.19 14.18
C ASN A 46 -1.95 -0.86 13.54
N THR A 47 -1.05 0.10 13.53
CA THR A 47 -1.30 1.47 13.06
C THR A 47 -1.31 1.61 11.53
N ASN A 48 -0.93 0.58 10.79
CA ASN A 48 -1.05 0.55 9.33
C ASN A 48 -2.51 0.49 8.87
N ASN A 49 -3.41 -0.08 9.70
CA ASN A 49 -4.84 0.02 9.41
C ASN A 49 -5.28 1.49 9.33
N ALA A 50 -6.19 1.80 8.41
CA ALA A 50 -6.83 3.10 8.34
C ALA A 50 -7.42 3.51 9.69
N SER A 51 -7.41 4.79 10.02
CA SER A 51 -7.94 5.29 11.31
C SER A 51 -9.41 4.95 11.56
N SER A 52 -10.19 4.73 10.49
CA SER A 52 -11.57 4.25 10.54
C SER A 52 -11.71 2.77 10.90
N ASN A 53 -10.66 1.99 10.73
CA ASN A 53 -10.64 0.53 10.88
C ASN A 53 -9.83 0.08 12.10
N ARG A 54 -9.50 0.98 12.99
CA ARG A 54 -8.77 0.68 14.23
C ARG A 54 -9.31 1.49 15.40
N PRO A 55 -9.21 0.98 16.64
CA PRO A 55 -9.65 1.71 17.82
C PRO A 55 -8.81 2.97 18.02
N ASN A 56 -9.47 4.04 18.47
CA ASN A 56 -8.85 5.35 18.71
C ASN A 56 -8.20 5.50 20.09
N SER A 57 -8.21 4.46 20.91
CA SER A 57 -7.69 4.41 22.28
C SER A 57 -8.36 5.37 23.28
N ALA A 58 -9.42 6.08 22.89
CA ALA A 58 -10.15 7.03 23.74
C ALA A 58 -11.54 6.50 24.12
N PRO A 59 -12.01 6.71 25.36
CA PRO A 59 -13.37 6.36 25.76
C PRO A 59 -14.42 7.27 25.09
N PRO A 60 -15.65 6.79 24.86
CA PRO A 60 -16.10 5.42 25.15
C PRO A 60 -15.62 4.40 24.12
N HIS A 61 -15.09 3.26 24.59
CA HIS A 61 -14.64 2.19 23.71
C HIS A 61 -15.81 1.37 23.16
N ASN A 62 -15.83 1.11 21.85
CA ASN A 62 -16.86 0.36 21.15
C ASN A 62 -16.26 -0.80 20.36
N MET A 63 -16.95 -1.93 20.29
CA MET A 63 -16.52 -3.04 19.43
C MET A 63 -16.51 -2.64 17.94
N SER A 64 -17.37 -1.71 17.55
CA SER A 64 -17.43 -1.21 16.16
C SER A 64 -16.16 -0.51 15.68
N GLU A 65 -15.31 -0.05 16.59
CA GLU A 65 -13.99 0.51 16.26
C GLU A 65 -13.03 -0.53 15.65
N PHE A 66 -13.35 -1.82 15.81
CA PHE A 66 -12.58 -2.92 15.26
C PHE A 66 -13.13 -3.46 13.93
N TYR A 67 -14.20 -2.91 13.36
CA TYR A 67 -14.65 -3.37 12.05
C TYR A 67 -13.54 -3.26 11.01
N SER A 68 -13.34 -4.31 10.22
CA SER A 68 -12.26 -4.44 9.21
C SER A 68 -10.84 -4.33 9.77
N TYR A 69 -10.63 -4.36 11.08
CA TYR A 69 -9.29 -4.37 11.66
C TYR A 69 -8.57 -5.68 11.29
N ASP A 70 -7.36 -5.55 10.83
CA ASP A 70 -6.47 -6.65 10.48
C ASP A 70 -5.14 -6.50 11.22
N HIS A 71 -4.80 -7.45 12.08
CA HIS A 71 -3.65 -7.33 12.97
C HIS A 71 -2.31 -7.40 12.23
N ASP A 72 -2.24 -8.11 11.12
CA ASP A 72 -1.04 -8.22 10.28
C ASP A 72 -1.11 -7.37 9.00
N PHE A 73 -2.09 -6.47 8.90
CA PHE A 73 -2.18 -5.57 7.75
C PHE A 73 -0.87 -4.80 7.57
N SER A 74 -0.26 -4.95 6.41
CA SER A 74 0.85 -4.11 5.97
C SER A 74 0.34 -3.18 4.88
N SER A 75 0.53 -1.88 5.06
CA SER A 75 0.31 -0.94 3.97
C SER A 75 1.52 -1.00 3.04
N THR A 76 1.29 -1.23 1.76
CA THR A 76 2.32 -0.98 0.76
C THR A 76 2.69 0.50 0.80
N SER A 77 3.97 0.80 0.93
CA SER A 77 4.49 2.16 0.80
C SER A 77 5.05 2.33 -0.62
N TYR A 78 4.81 3.48 -1.21
CA TYR A 78 5.26 3.78 -2.56
C TYR A 78 6.37 4.83 -2.52
N SER A 79 7.44 4.58 -3.26
CA SER A 79 8.46 5.55 -3.62
C SER A 79 8.04 6.29 -4.89
N SER A 80 8.66 7.43 -5.18
CA SER A 80 8.31 8.21 -6.38
C SER A 80 9.53 8.62 -7.18
N GLN A 81 9.37 8.68 -8.51
CA GLN A 81 10.39 9.08 -9.46
C GLN A 81 9.81 10.05 -10.51
N GLY A 82 10.48 11.17 -10.71
CA GLY A 82 10.14 12.09 -11.80
C GLY A 82 10.58 11.53 -13.16
N VAL A 83 9.71 11.58 -14.13
CA VAL A 83 9.93 11.06 -15.50
C VAL A 83 9.40 12.01 -16.56
N SER A 84 9.86 11.83 -17.80
CA SER A 84 9.28 12.43 -19.00
C SER A 84 8.72 11.32 -19.89
N PHE A 85 7.45 11.43 -20.26
CA PHE A 85 6.65 10.39 -20.92
C PHE A 85 6.39 10.70 -22.40
N SER A 86 6.35 9.65 -23.23
CA SER A 86 5.82 9.66 -24.59
C SER A 86 5.23 8.29 -24.94
N GLU A 87 4.02 8.27 -25.50
CA GLU A 87 3.40 7.05 -26.02
C GLU A 87 4.13 6.52 -27.26
N ASP A 88 4.68 7.41 -28.09
CA ASP A 88 5.07 7.09 -29.44
C ASP A 88 6.48 6.47 -29.55
N SER A 89 7.44 6.98 -28.79
CA SER A 89 8.83 6.56 -28.96
C SER A 89 9.78 7.01 -27.84
N ALA A 90 10.89 6.29 -27.69
CA ALA A 90 12.01 6.70 -26.85
C ALA A 90 12.56 8.09 -27.20
N GLY A 91 12.60 8.43 -28.50
CA GLY A 91 12.99 9.77 -28.97
C GLY A 91 12.02 10.86 -28.52
N GLY A 92 10.72 10.57 -28.50
CA GLY A 92 9.68 11.43 -27.95
C GLY A 92 9.89 11.72 -26.46
N ALA A 93 10.10 10.69 -25.67
CA ALA A 93 10.37 10.83 -24.23
C ALA A 93 11.66 11.60 -23.91
N CYS A 94 12.63 11.59 -24.82
CA CYS A 94 13.88 12.35 -24.72
C CYS A 94 13.76 13.80 -25.22
N GLY A 95 12.68 14.15 -25.92
CA GLY A 95 12.46 15.45 -26.55
C GLY A 95 11.87 16.51 -25.63
N GLU A 96 11.79 17.75 -26.14
CA GLU A 96 11.19 18.88 -25.41
C GLU A 96 9.65 18.79 -25.33
N GLU A 97 9.02 17.96 -26.14
CA GLU A 97 7.57 17.77 -26.19
C GLU A 97 7.09 16.68 -25.22
N ALA A 98 8.01 16.02 -24.51
CA ALA A 98 7.65 14.99 -23.54
C ALA A 98 6.86 15.56 -22.36
N THR A 99 5.84 14.83 -21.92
CA THR A 99 5.05 15.19 -20.74
C THR A 99 5.81 14.83 -19.47
N ASN A 100 6.08 15.83 -18.62
CA ASN A 100 6.68 15.58 -17.31
C ASN A 100 5.62 15.08 -16.33
N MET A 101 5.91 13.96 -15.67
CA MET A 101 5.03 13.36 -14.67
C MET A 101 5.82 12.72 -13.53
N THR A 102 5.13 12.23 -12.52
CA THR A 102 5.72 11.45 -11.43
C THR A 102 5.11 10.06 -11.48
N ILE A 103 5.97 9.04 -11.45
CA ILE A 103 5.55 7.65 -11.26
C ILE A 103 5.76 7.25 -9.81
N TYR A 104 4.98 6.28 -9.35
CA TYR A 104 5.09 5.66 -8.04
C TYR A 104 5.32 4.16 -8.21
N TYR A 105 6.09 3.54 -7.33
CA TYR A 105 6.42 2.12 -7.34
C TYR A 105 6.57 1.63 -5.89
N ASP A 106 6.41 0.33 -5.66
CA ASP A 106 6.59 -0.23 -4.31
C ASP A 106 7.96 0.15 -3.75
N SER A 107 8.00 0.69 -2.53
CA SER A 107 9.25 1.13 -1.91
C SER A 107 10.21 0.00 -1.56
N GLU A 108 9.76 -1.26 -1.60
CA GLU A 108 10.58 -2.45 -1.44
C GLU A 108 11.23 -2.90 -2.76
N GLU A 109 10.81 -2.31 -3.90
CA GLU A 109 11.34 -2.57 -5.24
C GLU A 109 12.21 -1.40 -5.73
N ASP A 110 13.02 -1.64 -6.78
CA ASP A 110 13.69 -0.58 -7.54
C ASP A 110 12.89 -0.31 -8.82
N TYR A 111 12.57 0.97 -9.09
CA TYR A 111 11.91 1.36 -10.34
C TYR A 111 12.65 0.88 -11.60
N ALA A 112 13.95 0.59 -11.48
CA ALA A 112 14.81 0.13 -12.56
C ALA A 112 14.80 -1.40 -12.74
N ASP A 113 14.18 -2.16 -11.85
CA ASP A 113 14.11 -3.61 -11.99
C ASP A 113 13.08 -4.02 -13.03
N GLU A 114 13.41 -5.06 -13.81
CA GLU A 114 12.50 -5.61 -14.82
C GLU A 114 11.25 -6.20 -14.16
N GLY A 115 10.08 -5.84 -14.67
CA GLY A 115 8.79 -6.29 -14.14
C GLY A 115 8.23 -5.43 -13.01
N THR A 116 8.95 -4.40 -12.51
CA THR A 116 8.41 -3.48 -11.49
C THR A 116 7.17 -2.76 -12.03
N GLU A 117 6.08 -2.82 -11.30
CA GLU A 117 4.83 -2.11 -11.62
C GLU A 117 4.94 -0.63 -11.23
N TRP A 118 4.51 0.24 -12.14
CA TRP A 118 4.49 1.68 -11.94
C TRP A 118 3.06 2.22 -11.90
N TYR A 119 2.83 3.20 -11.03
CA TYR A 119 1.53 3.79 -10.78
C TYR A 119 1.54 5.29 -11.02
N ALA A 120 0.40 5.82 -11.45
CA ALA A 120 0.19 7.25 -11.64
C ALA A 120 -0.15 7.98 -10.33
N ASP A 121 -0.54 7.24 -9.29
CA ASP A 121 -0.92 7.78 -7.99
C ASP A 121 -0.10 7.17 -6.82
N SER A 122 0.00 7.90 -5.73
CA SER A 122 0.77 7.50 -4.54
C SER A 122 0.16 6.35 -3.73
N ASN A 123 -1.00 5.83 -4.14
CA ASN A 123 -1.69 4.75 -3.46
C ASN A 123 -1.58 3.42 -4.23
N GLY A 124 -0.96 3.41 -5.41
CA GLY A 124 -0.86 2.24 -6.27
C GLY A 124 -2.21 1.75 -6.80
N SER A 125 -3.15 2.66 -7.03
CA SER A 125 -4.50 2.30 -7.50
C SER A 125 -4.72 2.54 -8.98
N GLU A 126 -3.90 3.36 -9.61
CA GLU A 126 -3.95 3.70 -11.02
C GLU A 126 -2.59 3.40 -11.65
N GLU A 127 -2.54 2.39 -12.52
CA GLU A 127 -1.35 2.02 -13.26
C GLU A 127 -1.02 3.08 -14.31
N VAL A 128 0.25 3.31 -14.59
CA VAL A 128 0.66 4.25 -15.64
C VAL A 128 0.33 3.71 -17.04
N GLU A 129 0.20 4.61 -18.01
CA GLU A 129 -0.04 4.25 -19.40
C GLU A 129 1.17 3.52 -20.01
N THR A 130 0.91 2.62 -20.97
CA THR A 130 1.96 1.98 -21.77
C THR A 130 2.73 3.03 -22.57
N GLY A 131 4.07 2.97 -22.54
CA GLY A 131 4.90 3.89 -23.32
C GLY A 131 6.34 4.02 -22.85
N TYR A 132 6.99 5.09 -23.28
CA TYR A 132 8.40 5.36 -23.06
C TYR A 132 8.57 6.41 -21.96
N TYR A 133 9.36 6.06 -20.94
CA TYR A 133 9.58 6.88 -19.75
C TYR A 133 11.06 7.19 -19.57
N ARG A 134 11.45 8.43 -19.79
CA ARG A 134 12.80 8.90 -19.48
C ARG A 134 12.89 9.29 -18.01
N ILE A 135 13.86 8.75 -17.30
CA ILE A 135 14.12 9.12 -15.91
C ILE A 135 14.70 10.52 -15.83
N ALA A 136 14.12 11.37 -15.01
CA ALA A 136 14.58 12.74 -14.83
C ALA A 136 16.07 12.79 -14.43
N LEU A 137 16.80 13.72 -15.00
CA LEU A 137 18.24 13.93 -14.77
C LEU A 137 19.17 12.80 -15.26
N THR A 138 18.65 11.80 -15.98
CA THR A 138 19.47 10.77 -16.63
C THR A 138 19.43 10.88 -18.15
N ASN A 139 20.34 10.16 -18.83
CA ASN A 139 20.34 10.05 -20.30
C ASN A 139 19.61 8.77 -20.75
N GLY A 140 18.83 8.14 -19.90
CA GLY A 140 18.15 6.90 -20.20
C GLY A 140 16.73 6.85 -19.68
N GLY A 141 16.02 5.83 -20.11
CA GLY A 141 14.66 5.57 -19.71
C GLY A 141 14.28 4.12 -19.99
N TYR A 142 13.01 3.83 -19.83
CA TYR A 142 12.43 2.50 -19.93
C TYR A 142 11.15 2.49 -20.74
N PHE A 143 10.89 1.41 -21.45
CA PHE A 143 9.58 1.10 -21.97
C PHE A 143 8.78 0.37 -20.92
N TYR A 144 7.51 0.75 -20.76
CA TYR A 144 6.57 0.18 -19.80
C TYR A 144 5.32 -0.37 -20.52
N ASP A 145 4.97 -1.63 -20.21
CA ASP A 145 3.73 -2.29 -20.69
C ASP A 145 3.25 -3.29 -19.60
N GLY A 146 2.61 -2.76 -18.53
CA GLY A 146 2.20 -3.54 -17.36
C GLY A 146 3.34 -4.03 -16.46
N GLY A 147 4.52 -3.45 -16.61
CA GLY A 147 5.76 -3.72 -15.90
C GLY A 147 6.91 -3.10 -16.65
N ARG A 148 7.99 -2.74 -15.97
CA ARG A 148 9.18 -2.20 -16.64
C ARG A 148 9.82 -3.29 -17.53
N GLU A 149 9.97 -3.04 -18.84
CA GLU A 149 10.51 -4.01 -19.79
C GLU A 149 11.92 -3.60 -20.28
N GLU A 150 12.02 -2.82 -21.35
CA GLU A 150 13.29 -2.53 -22.02
C GLU A 150 13.85 -1.16 -21.60
N SER A 151 15.17 -1.05 -21.52
CA SER A 151 15.85 0.23 -21.32
C SER A 151 16.29 0.86 -22.63
N PHE A 152 16.30 2.19 -22.70
CA PHE A 152 16.83 2.94 -23.83
C PHE A 152 17.74 4.10 -23.35
N ASN A 153 18.54 4.62 -24.25
CA ASN A 153 19.37 5.80 -24.02
C ASN A 153 18.93 6.97 -24.90
N CYS A 154 18.86 8.16 -24.32
CA CYS A 154 18.63 9.36 -25.09
C CYS A 154 19.87 9.73 -25.91
N PRO A 155 19.71 10.16 -27.16
CA PRO A 155 20.81 10.70 -27.94
C PRO A 155 21.38 11.95 -27.27
N LYS A 156 22.70 12.13 -27.34
CA LYS A 156 23.41 13.32 -26.82
C LYS A 156 23.26 14.48 -27.78
#